data_1df4475eae9553ee1bbf5d075e1792be
#
_entry.id   1df4475eae9553ee1bbf5d075e1792be
#
_cell.length_a   1.000
_cell.length_b   1.000
_cell.length_c   1.000
_cell.angle_alpha   90.00
_cell.angle_beta   90.00
_cell.angle_gamma   90.00
#
_symmetry.space_group_name_H-M   'P 1'
#
loop_
_entity.id
_entity.type
_entity.pdbx_description
1 polymer ?
#
loop_
_entity_poly.entity_id
_entity_poly.type
_entity_poly.pdbx_seq_one_letter_code
_entity_poly.pdbx_strand_id
1 'polypeptide(L)'
;MKTHTMWMAAAVLAAGLTAGCSRAEKKPGASGAVAKEMLPVAVRTATVDPGSISEKLQFPGELESPLSVQVSAKAQGRLGKLELKDETEVTEGVEVKQGEVIAEIEHRDLEAQLALTEAQVRQTETELADKERERRRLEALFAEEVATEQARDAAVAAHEGAQAALEQARAQQELARVNLEESFIRAPMDGVVAERYVDPGSMVGASTPIVRLVQMSPLRLMVSVPARMLPVLRPDETPVEVRTDVYPDRVFDCVVSRIFPTVDPATRTAQVEILLDNERDASGHRLLRPGMYATAEIRTAMRESALMVPASSVVRVLDRQVVFVVEGDTARAATVKTGIRSGDQVEIVEGLAAGDEYVVMGQNKLTDGVGVERVKDAAAGDPLPE
;
A
#
# COMPACT_ATOMS: atom_id res chain seq x y z
N MET A 1 -22.73 -53.51 -13.39
CA MET A 1 -22.37 -54.80 -12.78
C MET A 1 -22.54 -54.61 -11.29
N LYS A 2 -23.63 -55.12 -10.76
CA LYS A 2 -23.76 -56.32 -9.90
C LYS A 2 -23.09 -56.06 -8.55
N THR A 3 -23.63 -56.16 -7.36
CA THR A 3 -24.82 -56.92 -6.82
C THR A 3 -24.84 -56.57 -5.32
N HIS A 4 -26.03 -56.27 -4.71
CA HIS A 4 -26.77 -57.14 -3.80
C HIS A 4 -26.01 -57.55 -2.52
N THR A 5 -26.54 -57.47 -1.32
CA THR A 5 -27.74 -58.04 -0.69
C THR A 5 -27.78 -57.57 0.77
N MET A 6 -28.79 -57.02 1.43
CA MET A 6 -30.09 -57.62 1.90
C MET A 6 -29.93 -58.74 2.94
N TRP A 7 -30.57 -58.60 4.09
CA TRP A 7 -31.36 -59.58 4.90
C TRP A 7 -31.32 -59.24 6.39
N MET A 8 -32.46 -58.90 6.98
CA MET A 8 -33.58 -59.58 7.65
C MET A 8 -33.30 -59.94 9.12
N ALA A 9 -33.95 -59.29 10.02
CA ALA A 9 -35.20 -59.70 10.76
C ALA A 9 -35.10 -60.95 11.62
N ALA A 10 -35.43 -60.87 12.88
CA ALA A 10 -36.31 -61.77 13.60
C ALA A 10 -36.66 -61.28 15.02
N ALA A 11 -37.94 -61.19 15.24
CA ALA A 11 -38.60 -61.06 16.53
C ALA A 11 -38.72 -62.41 17.23
N VAL A 12 -38.68 -62.43 18.56
CA VAL A 12 -39.42 -63.48 19.35
C VAL A 12 -39.91 -62.92 20.66
N LEU A 13 -41.21 -63.06 20.84
CA LEU A 13 -42.01 -62.97 22.04
C LEU A 13 -41.63 -64.00 23.11
N ALA A 14 -41.79 -63.65 24.39
CA ALA A 14 -42.51 -64.59 25.32
C ALA A 14 -42.86 -63.89 26.64
N ALA A 15 -44.07 -64.16 27.01
CA ALA A 15 -44.85 -63.72 28.15
C ALA A 15 -44.59 -64.52 29.44
N GLY A 16 -45.05 -64.03 30.57
CA GLY A 16 -45.25 -64.75 31.81
C GLY A 16 -45.42 -63.84 33.01
N LEU A 17 -46.61 -63.44 33.35
CA LEU A 17 -47.51 -63.66 34.48
C LEU A 17 -46.81 -64.10 35.80
N THR A 18 -46.99 -63.44 36.98
CA THR A 18 -48.18 -63.32 37.83
C THR A 18 -47.84 -62.56 39.11
N ALA A 19 -48.67 -61.65 39.50
CA ALA A 19 -49.53 -61.57 40.70
C ALA A 19 -48.88 -61.31 42.08
N GLY A 20 -49.45 -60.33 42.76
CA GLY A 20 -49.37 -60.23 44.19
C GLY A 20 -49.70 -58.86 44.75
N CYS A 21 -50.89 -58.65 45.23
CA CYS A 21 -51.52 -57.55 45.94
C CYS A 21 -50.70 -56.94 47.10
N SER A 22 -50.75 -55.65 47.32
CA SER A 22 -51.60 -55.14 48.42
C SER A 22 -51.39 -53.57 48.62
N ARG A 23 -52.43 -52.97 48.66
CA ARG A 23 -53.00 -51.67 49.01
C ARG A 23 -52.43 -51.04 50.24
N ALA A 24 -51.95 -49.75 50.05
CA ALA A 24 -52.06 -48.73 51.11
C ALA A 24 -52.10 -47.34 50.47
N GLU A 25 -53.28 -46.73 50.49
CA GLU A 25 -53.50 -45.34 50.23
C GLU A 25 -52.75 -44.47 51.25
N LYS A 26 -51.93 -43.51 50.76
CA LYS A 26 -51.48 -42.38 51.56
C LYS A 26 -51.63 -41.10 50.74
N LYS A 27 -52.48 -40.19 51.25
CA LYS A 27 -52.79 -38.87 50.69
C LYS A 27 -51.54 -38.08 50.33
N PRO A 28 -51.57 -37.27 49.27
CA PRO A 28 -50.48 -36.39 48.93
C PRO A 28 -50.40 -35.21 49.89
N GLY A 29 -49.36 -35.20 50.67
CA GLY A 29 -48.94 -33.99 51.39
C GLY A 29 -48.41 -32.98 50.37
N ALA A 30 -48.92 -31.77 50.49
CA ALA A 30 -48.41 -30.63 49.72
C ALA A 30 -46.90 -30.45 50.02
N SER A 31 -46.07 -30.86 49.07
CA SER A 31 -44.66 -30.47 49.05
C SER A 31 -44.58 -29.01 48.62
N GLY A 32 -44.51 -28.13 49.57
CA GLY A 32 -44.09 -26.75 49.32
C GLY A 32 -42.71 -26.80 48.60
N ALA A 33 -42.69 -26.36 47.38
CA ALA A 33 -41.41 -26.04 46.73
C ALA A 33 -40.71 -25.01 47.63
N VAL A 34 -39.71 -25.47 48.40
CA VAL A 34 -38.74 -24.60 49.02
C VAL A 34 -37.98 -23.95 47.88
N ALA A 35 -38.34 -22.72 47.54
CA ALA A 35 -37.50 -21.88 46.71
C ALA A 35 -36.13 -21.84 47.43
N LYS A 36 -35.15 -22.51 46.85
CA LYS A 36 -33.76 -22.41 47.27
C LYS A 36 -33.39 -20.94 47.13
N GLU A 37 -33.39 -20.21 48.23
CA GLU A 37 -32.92 -18.84 48.30
C GLU A 37 -31.46 -18.89 47.84
N MET A 38 -31.23 -18.61 46.57
CA MET A 38 -29.88 -18.52 46.00
C MET A 38 -29.29 -17.23 46.57
N LEU A 39 -28.20 -17.33 47.30
CA LEU A 39 -27.44 -16.19 47.81
C LEU A 39 -27.15 -15.25 46.63
N PRO A 40 -27.28 -13.91 46.82
CA PRO A 40 -27.02 -12.96 45.79
C PRO A 40 -25.56 -13.10 45.32
N VAL A 41 -25.37 -13.07 44.00
CA VAL A 41 -24.03 -13.16 43.40
C VAL A 41 -23.41 -11.78 43.37
N ALA A 42 -22.22 -11.63 43.93
CA ALA A 42 -21.45 -10.40 43.85
C ALA A 42 -21.05 -10.12 42.37
N VAL A 43 -21.47 -8.99 41.83
CA VAL A 43 -21.21 -8.59 40.43
C VAL A 43 -20.69 -7.15 40.38
N ARG A 44 -19.87 -6.89 39.35
CA ARG A 44 -19.51 -5.51 38.97
C ARG A 44 -20.35 -5.14 37.75
N THR A 45 -20.95 -3.97 37.80
CA THR A 45 -21.84 -3.46 36.75
C THR A 45 -21.26 -2.23 36.06
N ALA A 46 -21.69 -1.94 34.84
CA ALA A 46 -21.46 -0.70 34.14
C ALA A 46 -22.71 -0.33 33.33
N THR A 47 -22.82 0.91 32.91
CA THR A 47 -23.90 1.40 32.07
C THR A 47 -23.49 1.27 30.59
N VAL A 48 -24.47 0.97 29.72
CA VAL A 48 -24.26 0.94 28.28
C VAL A 48 -24.27 2.37 27.74
N ASP A 49 -23.09 2.87 27.38
CA ASP A 49 -22.95 4.19 26.78
C ASP A 49 -22.73 4.09 25.27
N PRO A 50 -23.39 4.95 24.46
CA PRO A 50 -23.12 5.03 23.05
C PRO A 50 -21.72 5.63 22.80
N GLY A 51 -20.97 5.02 21.89
CA GLY A 51 -19.63 5.47 21.52
C GLY A 51 -19.30 5.12 20.07
N SER A 52 -18.13 5.55 19.61
CA SER A 52 -17.68 5.21 18.26
C SER A 52 -16.90 3.90 18.28
N ILE A 53 -17.27 2.99 17.40
CA ILE A 53 -16.54 1.74 17.17
C ILE A 53 -16.12 1.62 15.70
N SER A 54 -14.92 1.15 15.45
CA SER A 54 -14.43 0.89 14.12
C SER A 54 -13.80 -0.50 14.04
N GLU A 55 -14.06 -1.20 12.94
CA GLU A 55 -13.36 -2.41 12.62
C GLU A 55 -12.00 -2.06 12.03
N LYS A 56 -10.92 -2.48 12.70
CA LYS A 56 -9.55 -2.33 12.25
C LYS A 56 -9.01 -3.71 11.88
N LEU A 57 -8.55 -3.84 10.67
CA LEU A 57 -7.95 -5.07 10.18
C LEU A 57 -6.51 -4.81 9.80
N GLN A 58 -5.63 -5.70 10.27
CA GLN A 58 -4.19 -5.59 10.07
C GLN A 58 -3.73 -6.46 8.90
N PHE A 59 -2.96 -5.87 8.01
CA PHE A 59 -2.37 -6.52 6.86
C PHE A 59 -0.87 -6.22 6.82
N PRO A 60 -0.01 -7.24 6.97
CA PRO A 60 1.42 -7.05 6.80
C PRO A 60 1.76 -6.86 5.33
N GLY A 61 2.79 -6.06 5.09
CA GLY A 61 3.32 -5.80 3.76
C GLY A 61 4.78 -5.35 3.82
N GLU A 62 5.36 -5.14 2.66
CA GLU A 62 6.71 -4.64 2.50
C GLU A 62 6.67 -3.26 1.86
N LEU A 63 7.52 -2.36 2.36
CA LEU A 63 7.73 -1.05 1.76
C LEU A 63 8.61 -1.19 0.53
N GLU A 64 8.12 -0.73 -0.60
CA GLU A 64 8.84 -0.76 -1.86
C GLU A 64 9.05 0.66 -2.40
N SER A 65 10.11 0.83 -3.17
CA SER A 65 10.24 2.01 -4.03
C SER A 65 9.28 1.90 -5.22
N PRO A 66 8.43 2.88 -5.49
CA PRO A 66 7.56 2.83 -6.67
C PRO A 66 8.34 2.91 -7.98
N LEU A 67 9.55 3.47 -7.94
CA LEU A 67 10.40 3.65 -9.12
C LEU A 67 11.86 3.32 -8.79
N SER A 68 12.41 2.34 -9.50
CA SER A 68 13.82 1.98 -9.45
C SER A 68 14.37 1.93 -10.87
N VAL A 69 15.39 2.73 -11.15
CA VAL A 69 15.96 2.87 -12.50
C VAL A 69 17.45 2.59 -12.44
N GLN A 70 17.91 1.69 -13.32
CA GLN A 70 19.32 1.48 -13.58
C GLN A 70 19.78 2.45 -14.64
N VAL A 71 20.65 3.37 -14.26
CA VAL A 71 21.24 4.36 -15.16
C VAL A 71 22.47 3.73 -15.81
N SER A 72 22.46 3.68 -17.14
CA SER A 72 23.54 3.07 -17.94
C SER A 72 24.20 4.10 -18.85
N ALA A 73 25.46 3.88 -19.16
CA ALA A 73 26.17 4.66 -20.16
C ALA A 73 25.53 4.49 -21.54
N LYS A 74 25.45 5.57 -22.31
CA LYS A 74 25.04 5.56 -23.72
C LYS A 74 26.24 5.61 -24.65
N ALA A 75 27.26 6.40 -24.28
CA ALA A 75 28.52 6.50 -25.01
C ALA A 75 29.55 5.51 -24.46
N GLN A 76 30.51 5.15 -25.34
CA GLN A 76 31.66 4.35 -24.96
C GLN A 76 32.86 5.27 -24.66
N GLY A 77 33.60 4.94 -23.59
CA GLY A 77 34.80 5.67 -23.21
C GLY A 77 35.25 5.33 -21.78
N ARG A 78 36.27 6.05 -21.31
CA ARG A 78 36.70 5.96 -19.93
C ARG A 78 35.84 6.85 -19.06
N LEU A 79 35.36 6.34 -17.93
CA LEU A 79 34.65 7.13 -16.93
C LEU A 79 35.64 8.09 -16.25
N GLY A 80 35.48 9.40 -16.51
CA GLY A 80 36.37 10.41 -15.98
C GLY A 80 36.00 10.76 -14.55
N LYS A 81 34.78 11.22 -14.32
CA LYS A 81 34.27 11.64 -13.02
C LYS A 81 32.97 10.95 -12.68
N LEU A 82 32.78 10.73 -11.40
CA LEU A 82 31.53 10.24 -10.79
C LEU A 82 31.20 11.15 -9.61
N GLU A 83 30.87 12.41 -9.92
CA GLU A 83 30.68 13.52 -8.98
C GLU A 83 29.52 14.40 -9.40
N LEU A 84 28.82 14.96 -8.41
CA LEU A 84 27.80 15.99 -8.61
C LEU A 84 28.46 17.35 -8.85
N LYS A 85 27.67 18.36 -9.23
CA LYS A 85 28.14 19.72 -9.48
C LYS A 85 28.84 20.40 -8.28
N ASP A 86 28.48 19.98 -7.07
CA ASP A 86 29.05 20.46 -5.80
C ASP A 86 30.29 19.67 -5.37
N GLU A 87 30.90 18.90 -6.28
CA GLU A 87 32.06 18.04 -6.03
C GLU A 87 31.78 16.88 -5.07
N THR A 88 30.50 16.58 -4.79
CA THR A 88 30.14 15.44 -3.98
C THR A 88 30.31 14.15 -4.80
N GLU A 89 31.12 13.21 -4.32
CA GLU A 89 31.29 11.91 -4.96
C GLU A 89 29.96 11.13 -4.97
N VAL A 90 29.57 10.59 -6.10
CA VAL A 90 28.36 9.79 -6.26
C VAL A 90 28.60 8.39 -5.71
N THR A 91 28.24 8.23 -4.42
CA THR A 91 28.29 6.97 -3.68
C THR A 91 26.89 6.56 -3.24
N GLU A 92 26.76 5.35 -2.68
CA GLU A 92 25.49 4.87 -2.14
C GLU A 92 24.98 5.81 -1.02
N GLY A 93 23.70 6.15 -1.10
CA GLY A 93 23.05 7.06 -0.15
C GLY A 93 23.01 8.51 -0.58
N VAL A 94 23.74 8.92 -1.63
CA VAL A 94 23.70 10.28 -2.18
C VAL A 94 22.38 10.55 -2.87
N GLU A 95 21.75 11.68 -2.56
CA GLU A 95 20.53 12.14 -3.23
C GLU A 95 20.90 12.88 -4.53
N VAL A 96 20.16 12.62 -5.58
CA VAL A 96 20.32 13.25 -6.89
C VAL A 96 18.98 13.79 -7.40
N LYS A 97 19.04 14.86 -8.18
CA LYS A 97 17.87 15.47 -8.82
C LYS A 97 17.78 15.10 -10.29
N GLN A 98 16.57 15.06 -10.81
CA GLN A 98 16.34 14.83 -12.24
C GLN A 98 17.13 15.84 -13.10
N GLY A 99 17.81 15.31 -14.12
CA GLY A 99 18.65 16.09 -15.03
C GLY A 99 20.05 16.44 -14.50
N GLU A 100 20.35 16.16 -13.25
CA GLU A 100 21.68 16.37 -12.67
C GLU A 100 22.70 15.40 -13.27
N VAL A 101 23.90 15.90 -13.58
CA VAL A 101 25.00 15.08 -14.08
C VAL A 101 25.57 14.29 -12.91
N ILE A 102 25.56 12.98 -13.03
CA ILE A 102 26.03 12.03 -12.01
C ILE A 102 27.37 11.40 -12.40
N ALA A 103 27.68 11.38 -13.69
CA ALA A 103 28.94 10.85 -14.19
C ALA A 103 29.32 11.50 -15.51
N GLU A 104 30.62 11.59 -15.77
CA GLU A 104 31.19 12.10 -17.02
C GLU A 104 32.14 11.08 -17.65
N ILE A 105 31.92 10.77 -18.92
CA ILE A 105 32.88 10.00 -19.74
C ILE A 105 33.89 10.99 -20.30
N GLU A 106 35.16 10.60 -20.43
CA GLU A 106 36.19 11.42 -21.10
C GLU A 106 35.70 11.83 -22.50
N HIS A 107 35.56 13.13 -22.73
CA HIS A 107 34.86 13.68 -23.90
C HIS A 107 35.70 14.64 -24.74
N ARG A 108 37.02 14.74 -24.49
CA ARG A 108 37.90 15.65 -25.25
C ARG A 108 37.86 15.40 -26.77
N ASP A 109 37.79 14.14 -27.17
CA ASP A 109 37.73 13.76 -28.58
C ASP A 109 36.37 14.14 -29.19
N LEU A 110 35.29 14.03 -28.43
CA LEU A 110 33.94 14.44 -28.84
C LEU A 110 33.82 15.96 -28.95
N GLU A 111 34.43 16.72 -28.04
CA GLU A 111 34.53 18.18 -28.17
C GLU A 111 35.27 18.61 -29.41
N ALA A 112 36.43 17.98 -29.69
CA ALA A 112 37.19 18.26 -30.89
C ALA A 112 36.41 17.91 -32.18
N GLN A 113 35.65 16.81 -32.16
CA GLN A 113 34.78 16.41 -33.25
C GLN A 113 33.63 17.41 -33.47
N LEU A 114 33.02 17.91 -32.42
CA LEU A 114 31.98 18.95 -32.51
C LEU A 114 32.57 20.24 -33.09
N ALA A 115 33.72 20.69 -32.60
CA ALA A 115 34.40 21.88 -33.15
C ALA A 115 34.74 21.76 -34.64
N LEU A 116 35.11 20.55 -35.10
CA LEU A 116 35.36 20.28 -36.52
C LEU A 116 34.08 20.42 -37.35
N THR A 117 32.99 19.82 -36.92
CA THR A 117 31.70 19.91 -37.62
C THR A 117 31.12 21.33 -37.61
N GLU A 118 31.31 22.09 -36.54
CA GLU A 118 30.97 23.53 -36.49
C GLU A 118 31.74 24.34 -37.50
N ALA A 119 33.03 24.06 -37.69
CA ALA A 119 33.85 24.72 -38.75
C ALA A 119 33.34 24.37 -40.14
N GLN A 120 32.90 23.11 -40.37
CA GLN A 120 32.33 22.68 -41.62
C GLN A 120 30.99 23.39 -41.92
N VAL A 121 30.13 23.57 -40.94
CA VAL A 121 28.87 24.35 -41.07
C VAL A 121 29.18 25.79 -41.47
N ARG A 122 30.13 26.46 -40.79
CA ARG A 122 30.54 27.84 -41.15
C ARG A 122 31.08 27.93 -42.59
N GLN A 123 31.83 26.92 -43.04
CA GLN A 123 32.34 26.86 -44.41
C GLN A 123 31.18 26.78 -45.42
N THR A 124 30.27 25.82 -45.23
CA THR A 124 29.13 25.60 -46.16
C THR A 124 28.13 26.77 -46.11
N GLU A 125 27.95 27.44 -44.96
CA GLU A 125 27.17 28.69 -44.87
C GLU A 125 27.76 29.81 -45.75
N THR A 126 29.09 29.96 -45.74
CA THR A 126 29.76 30.92 -46.56
C THR A 126 29.60 30.61 -48.06
N GLU A 127 29.72 29.31 -48.42
CA GLU A 127 29.53 28.85 -49.81
C GLU A 127 28.09 29.06 -50.27
N LEU A 128 27.10 28.76 -49.46
CA LEU A 128 25.68 29.02 -49.76
C LEU A 128 25.44 30.51 -50.00
N ALA A 129 25.98 31.39 -49.15
CA ALA A 129 25.85 32.82 -49.29
C ALA A 129 26.48 33.34 -50.60
N ASP A 130 27.59 32.74 -51.05
CA ASP A 130 28.21 33.05 -52.35
C ASP A 130 27.34 32.60 -53.53
N LYS A 131 26.82 31.37 -53.50
CA LYS A 131 25.92 30.85 -54.52
C LYS A 131 24.59 31.61 -54.59
N GLU A 132 24.08 32.04 -53.43
CA GLU A 132 22.86 32.87 -53.40
C GLU A 132 23.09 34.24 -54.05
N ARG A 133 24.26 34.90 -53.80
CA ARG A 133 24.60 36.16 -54.46
C ARG A 133 24.71 35.99 -55.96
N GLU A 134 25.36 34.90 -56.43
CA GLU A 134 25.49 34.60 -57.83
C GLU A 134 24.12 34.31 -58.50
N ARG A 135 23.28 33.50 -57.86
CA ARG A 135 21.91 33.23 -58.33
C ARG A 135 21.13 34.53 -58.49
N ARG A 136 21.09 35.39 -57.44
CA ARG A 136 20.39 36.69 -57.49
C ARG A 136 20.92 37.59 -58.63
N ARG A 137 22.24 37.61 -58.82
CA ARG A 137 22.87 38.40 -59.91
C ARG A 137 22.45 37.89 -61.27
N LEU A 138 22.48 36.60 -61.54
CA LEU A 138 22.11 36.00 -62.81
C LEU A 138 20.60 36.07 -63.06
N GLU A 139 19.76 35.97 -62.07
CA GLU A 139 18.33 36.18 -62.18
C GLU A 139 18.02 37.62 -62.61
N ALA A 140 18.69 38.62 -62.02
CA ALA A 140 18.51 40.03 -62.41
C ALA A 140 19.00 40.28 -63.88
N LEU A 141 20.15 39.76 -64.25
CA LEU A 141 20.65 39.90 -65.61
C LEU A 141 19.79 39.14 -66.64
N PHE A 142 19.19 38.04 -66.31
CA PHE A 142 18.20 37.34 -67.12
C PHE A 142 16.93 38.14 -67.33
N ALA A 143 16.43 38.80 -66.29
CA ALA A 143 15.29 39.69 -66.40
C ALA A 143 15.54 40.91 -67.26
N GLU A 144 16.83 41.33 -67.44
CA GLU A 144 17.29 42.39 -68.35
C GLU A 144 17.65 41.84 -69.72
N GLU A 145 17.38 40.56 -70.05
CA GLU A 145 17.70 39.89 -71.28
C GLU A 145 19.22 39.80 -71.63
N VAL A 146 20.09 40.00 -70.63
CA VAL A 146 21.59 39.95 -70.79
C VAL A 146 22.14 38.55 -70.51
N ALA A 147 21.58 37.76 -69.65
CA ALA A 147 22.01 36.40 -69.35
C ALA A 147 21.17 35.36 -70.09
N THR A 148 21.77 34.18 -70.34
CA THR A 148 21.06 33.03 -70.95
C THR A 148 20.25 32.26 -69.91
N GLU A 149 19.18 31.60 -70.37
CA GLU A 149 18.37 30.72 -69.52
C GLU A 149 19.26 29.59 -68.88
N GLN A 150 20.14 29.01 -69.67
CA GLN A 150 21.09 28.01 -69.16
C GLN A 150 21.99 28.52 -68.02
N ALA A 151 22.45 29.77 -68.09
CA ALA A 151 23.26 30.37 -67.01
C ALA A 151 22.45 30.58 -65.71
N ARG A 152 21.20 31.05 -65.82
CA ARG A 152 20.28 31.21 -64.75
C ARG A 152 20.00 29.86 -64.10
N ASP A 153 19.61 28.82 -64.82
CA ASP A 153 19.28 27.50 -64.31
C ASP A 153 20.48 26.82 -63.66
N ALA A 154 21.68 27.01 -64.20
CA ALA A 154 22.93 26.52 -63.63
C ALA A 154 23.17 27.18 -62.19
N ALA A 155 22.89 28.48 -62.05
CA ALA A 155 23.05 29.18 -60.81
C ALA A 155 21.99 28.76 -59.76
N VAL A 156 20.75 28.52 -60.22
CA VAL A 156 19.69 27.97 -59.35
C VAL A 156 20.08 26.58 -58.83
N ALA A 157 20.49 25.67 -59.72
CA ALA A 157 20.94 24.33 -59.34
C ALA A 157 22.16 24.36 -58.41
N ALA A 158 23.12 25.27 -58.65
CA ALA A 158 24.28 25.45 -57.78
C ALA A 158 23.89 25.93 -56.35
N HIS A 159 22.93 26.84 -56.28
CA HIS A 159 22.39 27.32 -55.00
C HIS A 159 21.67 26.18 -54.24
N GLU A 160 20.81 25.42 -54.94
CA GLU A 160 20.10 24.26 -54.34
C GLU A 160 21.12 23.19 -53.86
N GLY A 161 22.18 22.94 -54.65
CA GLY A 161 23.25 22.05 -54.23
C GLY A 161 24.00 22.53 -52.99
N ALA A 162 24.27 23.85 -52.88
CA ALA A 162 24.92 24.41 -51.72
C ALA A 162 23.98 24.38 -50.48
N GLN A 163 22.68 24.56 -50.69
CA GLN A 163 21.67 24.43 -49.60
C GLN A 163 21.64 22.99 -49.06
N ALA A 164 21.61 21.99 -49.92
CA ALA A 164 21.66 20.59 -49.54
C ALA A 164 22.97 20.24 -48.78
N ALA A 165 24.12 20.81 -49.23
CA ALA A 165 25.39 20.63 -48.53
C ALA A 165 25.40 21.23 -47.12
N LEU A 166 24.76 22.40 -46.92
CA LEU A 166 24.59 22.99 -45.59
C LEU A 166 23.71 22.14 -44.70
N GLU A 167 22.59 21.63 -45.21
CA GLU A 167 21.70 20.74 -44.46
C GLU A 167 22.44 19.47 -44.02
N GLN A 168 23.25 18.89 -44.87
CA GLN A 168 24.12 17.74 -44.56
C GLN A 168 25.14 18.08 -43.45
N ALA A 169 25.82 19.23 -43.54
CA ALA A 169 26.79 19.67 -42.55
C ALA A 169 26.13 19.90 -41.16
N ARG A 170 24.92 20.48 -41.14
CA ARG A 170 24.14 20.68 -39.94
C ARG A 170 23.70 19.35 -39.30
N ALA A 171 23.31 18.38 -40.09
CA ALA A 171 22.98 17.05 -39.59
C ALA A 171 24.20 16.36 -38.96
N GLN A 172 25.39 16.52 -39.53
CA GLN A 172 26.65 15.99 -38.98
C GLN A 172 27.04 16.70 -37.68
N GLN A 173 26.86 18.03 -37.59
CA GLN A 173 27.07 18.81 -36.36
C GLN A 173 26.13 18.33 -35.25
N GLU A 174 24.85 18.14 -35.57
CA GLU A 174 23.85 17.66 -34.58
C GLU A 174 24.22 16.27 -34.07
N LEU A 175 24.68 15.36 -34.91
CA LEU A 175 25.14 14.04 -34.46
C LEU A 175 26.35 14.16 -33.54
N ALA A 176 27.33 15.01 -33.83
CA ALA A 176 28.47 15.24 -32.97
C ALA A 176 28.06 15.85 -31.63
N ARG A 177 27.07 16.76 -31.62
CA ARG A 177 26.51 17.38 -30.41
C ARG A 177 25.82 16.34 -29.54
N VAL A 178 24.98 15.48 -30.12
CA VAL A 178 24.30 14.40 -29.39
C VAL A 178 25.32 13.44 -28.75
N ASN A 179 26.37 13.05 -29.49
CA ASN A 179 27.42 12.18 -28.96
C ASN A 179 28.15 12.82 -27.76
N LEU A 180 28.40 14.12 -27.80
CA LEU A 180 28.98 14.85 -26.69
C LEU A 180 28.01 14.92 -25.51
N GLU A 181 26.73 15.19 -25.76
CA GLU A 181 25.71 15.21 -24.68
C GLU A 181 25.57 13.84 -24.01
N GLU A 182 25.66 12.75 -24.76
CA GLU A 182 25.60 11.39 -24.23
C GLU A 182 26.81 10.98 -23.40
N SER A 183 27.91 11.75 -23.45
CA SER A 183 29.05 11.55 -22.54
C SER A 183 28.77 12.04 -21.11
N PHE A 184 27.76 12.90 -20.94
CA PHE A 184 27.29 13.36 -19.61
C PHE A 184 26.10 12.51 -19.18
N ILE A 185 26.33 11.62 -18.23
CA ILE A 185 25.30 10.71 -17.71
C ILE A 185 24.48 11.47 -16.67
N ARG A 186 23.18 11.62 -16.94
CA ARG A 186 22.26 12.38 -16.10
C ARG A 186 21.27 11.47 -15.38
N ALA A 187 20.86 11.91 -14.18
CA ALA A 187 19.79 11.25 -13.44
C ALA A 187 18.44 11.41 -14.19
N PRO A 188 17.74 10.31 -14.50
CA PRO A 188 16.44 10.36 -15.20
C PRO A 188 15.30 10.79 -14.29
N MET A 189 15.51 10.77 -12.97
CA MET A 189 14.50 11.07 -11.95
C MET A 189 15.16 11.55 -10.66
N ASP A 190 14.38 12.17 -9.77
CA ASP A 190 14.79 12.41 -8.40
C ASP A 190 14.90 11.09 -7.64
N GLY A 191 15.95 10.91 -6.87
CA GLY A 191 16.14 9.68 -6.12
C GLY A 191 17.42 9.64 -5.32
N VAL A 192 17.72 8.46 -4.79
CA VAL A 192 18.95 8.16 -4.04
C VAL A 192 19.70 7.07 -4.76
N VAL A 193 21.01 7.17 -4.81
CA VAL A 193 21.88 6.12 -5.32
C VAL A 193 21.82 4.91 -4.39
N ALA A 194 21.22 3.84 -4.87
CA ALA A 194 21.12 2.58 -4.12
C ALA A 194 22.36 1.71 -4.29
N GLU A 195 22.92 1.70 -5.50
CA GLU A 195 24.11 0.91 -5.84
C GLU A 195 24.95 1.63 -6.87
N ARG A 196 26.27 1.51 -6.76
CA ARG A 196 27.25 1.92 -7.75
C ARG A 196 27.91 0.69 -8.36
N TYR A 197 27.91 0.59 -9.68
CA TYR A 197 28.42 -0.58 -10.39
C TYR A 197 29.82 -0.39 -10.97
N VAL A 198 30.28 0.86 -11.11
CA VAL A 198 31.56 1.21 -11.73
C VAL A 198 32.30 2.26 -10.93
N ASP A 199 33.62 2.26 -11.04
CA ASP A 199 34.50 3.25 -10.41
C ASP A 199 35.05 4.23 -11.46
N PRO A 200 35.43 5.46 -11.04
CA PRO A 200 36.15 6.39 -11.89
C PRO A 200 37.41 5.75 -12.48
N GLY A 201 37.69 6.03 -13.75
CA GLY A 201 38.80 5.42 -14.51
C GLY A 201 38.47 4.12 -15.21
N SER A 202 37.30 3.53 -14.93
CA SER A 202 36.86 2.29 -15.63
C SER A 202 36.49 2.57 -17.07
N MET A 203 36.70 1.56 -17.93
CA MET A 203 36.20 1.60 -19.31
C MET A 203 34.73 1.17 -19.32
N VAL A 204 33.86 2.01 -19.87
CA VAL A 204 32.42 1.73 -20.02
C VAL A 204 32.04 1.67 -21.49
N GLY A 205 31.10 0.84 -21.83
CA GLY A 205 30.50 0.73 -23.15
C GLY A 205 29.01 1.07 -23.11
N ALA A 206 28.40 1.18 -24.29
CA ALA A 206 26.96 1.38 -24.35
C ALA A 206 26.22 0.29 -23.57
N SER A 207 25.25 0.70 -22.75
CA SER A 207 24.47 -0.14 -21.84
C SER A 207 25.22 -0.66 -20.59
N THR A 208 26.47 -0.23 -20.33
CA THR A 208 27.13 -0.55 -19.07
C THR A 208 26.41 0.17 -17.92
N PRO A 209 25.93 -0.56 -16.87
CA PRO A 209 25.28 0.06 -15.73
C PRO A 209 26.29 0.89 -14.94
N ILE A 210 25.91 2.10 -14.56
CA ILE A 210 26.74 3.03 -13.78
C ILE A 210 26.26 3.05 -12.33
N VAL A 211 24.98 3.41 -12.13
CA VAL A 211 24.34 3.45 -10.80
C VAL A 211 22.90 2.96 -10.88
N ARG A 212 22.37 2.50 -9.75
CA ARG A 212 20.93 2.27 -9.57
C ARG A 212 20.37 3.37 -8.71
N LEU A 213 19.36 4.08 -9.24
CA LEU A 213 18.60 5.09 -8.53
C LEU A 213 17.28 4.51 -8.04
N VAL A 214 16.91 4.85 -6.81
CA VAL A 214 15.63 4.48 -6.21
C VAL A 214 14.90 5.72 -5.71
N GLN A 215 13.61 5.78 -5.94
CA GLN A 215 12.76 6.82 -5.39
C GLN A 215 12.53 6.52 -3.90
N MET A 216 12.78 7.51 -3.04
CA MET A 216 12.66 7.37 -1.59
C MET A 216 11.39 8.01 -1.02
N SER A 217 10.66 8.80 -1.81
CA SER A 217 9.38 9.40 -1.42
C SER A 217 8.55 9.74 -2.67
N PRO A 218 7.25 9.41 -2.67
CA PRO A 218 6.61 8.52 -1.70
C PRO A 218 7.15 7.09 -1.80
N LEU A 219 7.05 6.30 -0.73
CA LEU A 219 7.18 4.85 -0.77
C LEU A 219 5.81 4.21 -0.95
N ARG A 220 5.77 2.99 -1.44
CA ARG A 220 4.53 2.22 -1.52
C ARG A 220 4.58 1.01 -0.59
N LEU A 221 3.49 0.80 0.14
CA LEU A 221 3.25 -0.42 0.90
C LEU A 221 2.28 -1.29 0.11
N MET A 222 2.72 -2.50 -0.22
CA MET A 222 1.90 -3.49 -0.90
C MET A 222 1.34 -4.47 0.12
N VAL A 223 0.01 -4.52 0.24
CA VAL A 223 -0.67 -5.43 1.17
C VAL A 223 -1.66 -6.34 0.46
N SER A 224 -1.76 -7.58 0.93
CA SER A 224 -2.70 -8.58 0.40
C SER A 224 -4.00 -8.59 1.20
N VAL A 225 -5.08 -8.09 0.61
CA VAL A 225 -6.38 -7.97 1.27
C VAL A 225 -7.35 -9.04 0.73
N PRO A 226 -8.10 -9.77 1.59
CA PRO A 226 -9.09 -10.73 1.14
C PRO A 226 -10.14 -10.12 0.20
N ALA A 227 -10.45 -10.81 -0.90
CA ALA A 227 -11.34 -10.29 -1.95
C ALA A 227 -12.74 -9.91 -1.43
N ARG A 228 -13.24 -10.55 -0.36
CA ARG A 228 -14.53 -10.21 0.29
C ARG A 228 -14.56 -8.78 0.85
N MET A 229 -13.40 -8.16 1.07
CA MET A 229 -13.30 -6.81 1.62
C MET A 229 -13.23 -5.72 0.56
N LEU A 230 -12.96 -6.07 -0.70
CA LEU A 230 -12.85 -5.10 -1.79
C LEU A 230 -14.06 -4.16 -1.93
N PRO A 231 -15.32 -4.62 -1.73
CA PRO A 231 -16.50 -3.74 -1.86
C PRO A 231 -16.56 -2.59 -0.84
N VAL A 232 -15.85 -2.72 0.29
CA VAL A 232 -15.84 -1.67 1.35
C VAL A 232 -14.62 -0.76 1.26
N LEU A 233 -13.61 -1.11 0.45
CA LEU A 233 -12.43 -0.29 0.24
C LEU A 233 -12.68 0.70 -0.91
N ARG A 234 -12.32 1.95 -0.67
CA ARG A 234 -12.40 3.02 -1.66
C ARG A 234 -11.03 3.69 -1.79
N PRO A 235 -10.45 3.74 -3.01
CA PRO A 235 -9.26 4.53 -3.25
C PRO A 235 -9.48 5.98 -2.82
N ASP A 236 -8.45 6.58 -2.25
CA ASP A 236 -8.35 7.96 -1.75
C ASP A 236 -9.32 8.33 -0.60
N GLU A 237 -10.20 7.41 -0.18
CA GLU A 237 -11.17 7.64 0.90
C GLU A 237 -10.93 6.75 2.12
N THR A 238 -10.49 5.49 1.92
CA THR A 238 -10.35 4.55 3.03
C THR A 238 -9.10 4.87 3.85
N PRO A 239 -9.26 5.26 5.14
CA PRO A 239 -8.12 5.61 6.00
C PRO A 239 -7.34 4.37 6.41
N VAL A 240 -6.03 4.50 6.44
CA VAL A 240 -5.07 3.46 6.81
C VAL A 240 -4.03 4.03 7.77
N GLU A 241 -3.85 3.38 8.90
CA GLU A 241 -2.73 3.64 9.79
C GLU A 241 -1.61 2.64 9.48
N VAL A 242 -0.43 3.12 9.13
CA VAL A 242 0.73 2.26 8.87
C VAL A 242 1.69 2.33 10.04
N ARG A 243 2.12 1.16 10.52
CA ARG A 243 3.10 1.01 11.60
C ARG A 243 4.26 0.15 11.13
N THR A 244 5.46 0.47 11.59
CA THR A 244 6.67 -0.30 11.30
C THR A 244 7.32 -0.77 12.59
N ASP A 245 7.97 -1.92 12.57
CA ASP A 245 8.69 -2.45 13.73
C ASP A 245 9.94 -1.61 14.08
N VAL A 246 10.46 -0.86 13.10
CA VAL A 246 11.64 0.00 13.27
C VAL A 246 11.29 1.27 14.06
N TYR A 247 10.06 1.78 13.91
CA TYR A 247 9.56 2.97 14.61
C TYR A 247 8.20 2.67 15.27
N PRO A 248 8.18 1.89 16.36
CA PRO A 248 6.94 1.39 16.98
C PRO A 248 6.05 2.50 17.53
N ASP A 249 6.64 3.62 17.95
CA ASP A 249 5.94 4.78 18.51
C ASP A 249 5.39 5.74 17.44
N ARG A 250 5.68 5.49 16.15
CA ARG A 250 5.20 6.32 15.04
C ARG A 250 4.09 5.64 14.28
N VAL A 251 3.07 6.43 13.98
CA VAL A 251 1.96 6.04 13.09
C VAL A 251 2.01 6.93 11.88
N PHE A 252 1.95 6.33 10.70
CA PHE A 252 1.87 7.04 9.45
C PHE A 252 0.43 6.97 8.95
N ASP A 253 -0.26 8.12 8.98
CA ASP A 253 -1.63 8.23 8.49
C ASP A 253 -1.63 8.33 6.97
N CYS A 254 -2.31 7.38 6.33
CA CYS A 254 -2.37 7.22 4.90
C CYS A 254 -3.79 6.92 4.44
N VAL A 255 -3.97 6.78 3.14
CA VAL A 255 -5.20 6.28 2.52
C VAL A 255 -4.86 5.16 1.54
N VAL A 256 -5.84 4.32 1.25
CA VAL A 256 -5.72 3.36 0.16
C VAL A 256 -5.55 4.14 -1.15
N SER A 257 -4.41 3.99 -1.81
CA SER A 257 -4.12 4.69 -3.06
C SER A 257 -4.70 3.95 -4.27
N ARG A 258 -4.49 2.65 -4.33
CA ARG A 258 -4.94 1.84 -5.46
C ARG A 258 -5.32 0.43 -5.04
N ILE A 259 -6.35 -0.11 -5.68
CA ILE A 259 -6.73 -1.52 -5.59
C ILE A 259 -6.43 -2.15 -6.95
N PHE A 260 -5.62 -3.21 -6.94
CA PHE A 260 -5.29 -3.92 -8.18
C PHE A 260 -6.50 -4.75 -8.67
N PRO A 261 -6.75 -4.79 -9.97
CA PRO A 261 -7.96 -5.42 -10.53
C PRO A 261 -7.93 -6.95 -10.49
N THR A 262 -6.77 -7.54 -10.21
CA THR A 262 -6.58 -8.99 -10.19
C THR A 262 -6.63 -9.55 -8.79
N VAL A 263 -7.29 -10.70 -8.63
CA VAL A 263 -7.32 -11.48 -7.40
C VAL A 263 -6.49 -12.73 -7.61
N ASP A 264 -5.58 -13.00 -6.68
CA ASP A 264 -4.83 -14.25 -6.66
C ASP A 264 -5.80 -15.41 -6.33
N PRO A 265 -5.96 -16.39 -7.23
CA PRO A 265 -6.90 -17.49 -7.01
C PRO A 265 -6.47 -18.46 -5.91
N ALA A 266 -5.18 -18.56 -5.59
CA ALA A 266 -4.66 -19.47 -4.58
C ALA A 266 -4.94 -18.93 -3.18
N THR A 267 -4.69 -17.63 -2.95
CA THR A 267 -4.86 -16.95 -1.66
C THR A 267 -6.23 -16.29 -1.51
N ARG A 268 -6.94 -16.04 -2.62
CA ARG A 268 -8.18 -15.27 -2.70
C ARG A 268 -8.02 -13.83 -2.17
N THR A 269 -6.84 -13.25 -2.39
CA THR A 269 -6.52 -11.88 -2.00
C THR A 269 -6.29 -11.00 -3.23
N ALA A 270 -6.57 -9.71 -3.09
CA ALA A 270 -6.16 -8.68 -4.04
C ALA A 270 -5.03 -7.86 -3.44
N GLN A 271 -4.15 -7.36 -4.29
CA GLN A 271 -3.12 -6.42 -3.89
C GLN A 271 -3.74 -5.03 -3.74
N VAL A 272 -3.39 -4.38 -2.64
CA VAL A 272 -3.77 -2.99 -2.35
C VAL A 272 -2.50 -2.19 -2.13
N GLU A 273 -2.39 -1.06 -2.81
CA GLU A 273 -1.28 -0.13 -2.71
C GLU A 273 -1.66 1.03 -1.77
N ILE A 274 -0.76 1.32 -0.87
CA ILE A 274 -0.84 2.45 0.06
C ILE A 274 0.43 3.26 -0.14
N LEU A 275 0.29 4.56 -0.47
CA LEU A 275 1.43 5.46 -0.61
C LEU A 275 1.72 6.13 0.72
N LEU A 276 3.01 6.13 1.09
CA LEU A 276 3.52 6.75 2.30
C LEU A 276 4.51 7.86 1.95
N ASP A 277 4.27 9.05 2.43
CA ASP A 277 5.27 10.10 2.40
C ASP A 277 6.39 9.77 3.38
N ASN A 278 7.61 9.78 2.87
CA ASN A 278 8.78 9.43 3.65
C ASN A 278 9.39 10.69 4.25
N GLU A 279 9.12 10.93 5.51
CA GLU A 279 9.65 12.05 6.27
C GLU A 279 11.17 11.95 6.47
N ARG A 280 11.79 13.08 6.82
CA ARG A 280 13.20 13.14 7.19
C ARG A 280 13.34 13.16 8.72
N ASP A 281 14.39 12.57 9.23
CA ASP A 281 14.80 12.70 10.62
C ASP A 281 15.47 14.06 10.89
N ALA A 282 15.83 14.30 12.15
CA ALA A 282 16.54 15.53 12.57
C ALA A 282 17.91 15.70 11.90
N SER A 283 18.48 14.63 11.37
CA SER A 283 19.76 14.61 10.63
C SER A 283 19.58 14.80 9.13
N GLY A 284 18.33 14.95 8.65
CA GLY A 284 17.99 15.15 7.25
C GLY A 284 17.86 13.85 6.42
N HIS A 285 18.06 12.67 7.04
CA HIS A 285 17.92 11.40 6.34
C HIS A 285 16.47 10.94 6.29
N ARG A 286 16.10 10.21 5.22
CA ARG A 286 14.78 9.57 5.10
C ARG A 286 14.62 8.49 6.15
N LEU A 287 13.48 8.52 6.87
CA LEU A 287 13.17 7.57 7.95
C LEU A 287 12.97 6.16 7.44
N LEU A 288 12.17 6.01 6.40
CA LEU A 288 11.80 4.71 5.86
C LEU A 288 12.71 4.32 4.70
N ARG A 289 12.92 3.01 4.55
CA ARG A 289 13.72 2.45 3.45
C ARG A 289 12.93 1.36 2.73
N PRO A 290 13.05 1.25 1.40
CA PRO A 290 12.56 0.09 0.68
C PRO A 290 13.12 -1.21 1.29
N GLY A 291 12.29 -2.25 1.38
CA GLY A 291 12.64 -3.51 2.04
C GLY A 291 12.24 -3.59 3.52
N MET A 292 11.78 -2.50 4.15
CA MET A 292 11.25 -2.55 5.52
C MET A 292 9.85 -3.16 5.53
N TYR A 293 9.58 -3.97 6.57
CA TYR A 293 8.23 -4.48 6.82
C TYR A 293 7.38 -3.43 7.54
N ALA A 294 6.12 -3.38 7.15
CA ALA A 294 5.13 -2.52 7.77
C ALA A 294 3.78 -3.22 7.84
N THR A 295 2.98 -2.84 8.81
CA THR A 295 1.61 -3.34 8.98
C THR A 295 0.63 -2.21 8.71
N ALA A 296 -0.26 -2.41 7.74
CA ALA A 296 -1.37 -1.51 7.48
C ALA A 296 -2.57 -1.89 8.34
N GLU A 297 -3.06 -0.97 9.16
CA GLU A 297 -4.35 -1.07 9.84
C GLU A 297 -5.40 -0.35 9.02
N ILE A 298 -6.23 -1.10 8.29
CA ILE A 298 -7.29 -0.55 7.45
C ILE A 298 -8.58 -0.46 8.26
N ARG A 299 -9.20 0.72 8.30
CA ARG A 299 -10.51 0.93 8.91
C ARG A 299 -11.60 0.64 7.88
N THR A 300 -12.37 -0.42 8.10
CA THR A 300 -13.36 -0.90 7.11
C THR A 300 -14.80 -0.55 7.45
N ALA A 301 -15.12 -0.37 8.73
CA ALA A 301 -16.43 0.07 9.18
C ALA A 301 -16.27 1.01 10.37
N MET A 302 -17.05 2.08 10.39
CA MET A 302 -17.12 3.01 11.51
C MET A 302 -18.59 3.28 11.83
N ARG A 303 -18.93 3.21 13.13
CA ARG A 303 -20.24 3.62 13.66
C ARG A 303 -20.01 4.57 14.81
N GLU A 304 -20.56 5.77 14.67
CA GLU A 304 -20.36 6.86 15.66
C GLU A 304 -21.25 6.72 16.90
N SER A 305 -22.33 5.95 16.82
CA SER A 305 -23.32 5.77 17.91
C SER A 305 -23.63 4.30 18.12
N ALA A 306 -22.59 3.48 18.34
CA ALA A 306 -22.75 2.06 18.65
C ALA A 306 -22.87 1.86 20.15
N LEU A 307 -23.76 0.96 20.58
CA LEU A 307 -23.80 0.50 21.97
C LEU A 307 -22.65 -0.50 22.17
N MET A 308 -21.71 -0.16 23.04
CA MET A 308 -20.49 -0.95 23.24
C MET A 308 -20.46 -1.61 24.59
N VAL A 309 -20.06 -2.86 24.63
CA VAL A 309 -19.78 -3.60 25.87
C VAL A 309 -18.43 -4.32 25.74
N PRO A 310 -17.70 -4.55 26.84
CA PRO A 310 -16.54 -5.43 26.81
C PRO A 310 -16.91 -6.82 26.27
N ALA A 311 -16.06 -7.39 25.43
CA ALA A 311 -16.28 -8.72 24.86
C ALA A 311 -16.43 -9.80 25.96
N SER A 312 -15.79 -9.59 27.11
CA SER A 312 -15.91 -10.45 28.30
C SER A 312 -17.31 -10.46 28.92
N SER A 313 -18.12 -9.41 28.71
CA SER A 313 -19.51 -9.33 29.24
C SER A 313 -20.50 -10.12 28.39
N VAL A 314 -20.12 -10.49 27.16
CA VAL A 314 -20.96 -11.32 26.27
C VAL A 314 -20.69 -12.80 26.56
N VAL A 315 -21.68 -13.48 27.13
CA VAL A 315 -21.59 -14.89 27.51
C VAL A 315 -22.40 -15.73 26.50
N ARG A 316 -21.87 -16.90 26.15
CA ARG A 316 -22.60 -17.86 25.32
C ARG A 316 -23.34 -18.84 26.22
N VAL A 317 -24.67 -18.78 26.19
CA VAL A 317 -25.54 -19.72 26.90
C VAL A 317 -26.29 -20.56 25.88
N LEU A 318 -25.98 -21.86 25.84
CA LEU A 318 -26.45 -22.77 24.77
C LEU A 318 -26.01 -22.22 23.39
N ASP A 319 -26.96 -21.92 22.50
CA ASP A 319 -26.73 -21.37 21.18
C ASP A 319 -26.98 -19.86 21.05
N ARG A 320 -27.11 -19.15 22.19
CA ARG A 320 -27.41 -17.72 22.21
C ARG A 320 -26.29 -16.95 22.87
N GLN A 321 -26.00 -15.76 22.34
CA GLN A 321 -25.19 -14.76 23.02
C GLN A 321 -26.08 -13.95 23.95
N VAL A 322 -25.69 -13.81 25.21
CA VAL A 322 -26.44 -13.06 26.21
C VAL A 322 -25.53 -12.10 26.98
N VAL A 323 -26.10 -10.98 27.38
CA VAL A 323 -25.53 -10.06 28.36
C VAL A 323 -26.47 -10.01 29.52
N PHE A 324 -25.96 -10.08 30.75
CA PHE A 324 -26.80 -9.97 31.95
C PHE A 324 -27.04 -8.49 32.27
N VAL A 325 -28.30 -8.08 32.18
CA VAL A 325 -28.78 -6.73 32.53
C VAL A 325 -29.30 -6.78 33.98
N VAL A 326 -28.98 -5.77 34.74
CA VAL A 326 -29.43 -5.67 36.16
C VAL A 326 -30.71 -4.87 36.21
N GLU A 327 -31.79 -5.51 36.62
CA GLU A 327 -33.11 -4.89 36.87
C GLU A 327 -33.41 -4.96 38.35
N GLY A 328 -33.32 -3.81 39.07
CA GLY A 328 -33.41 -3.81 40.52
C GLY A 328 -32.26 -4.60 41.16
N ASP A 329 -32.56 -5.69 41.89
CA ASP A 329 -31.58 -6.55 42.54
C ASP A 329 -31.47 -7.93 41.88
N THR A 330 -31.90 -8.06 40.62
CA THR A 330 -31.87 -9.32 39.85
C THR A 330 -31.17 -9.16 38.49
N ALA A 331 -30.48 -10.21 38.07
CA ALA A 331 -29.88 -10.28 36.73
C ALA A 331 -30.81 -10.95 35.73
N ARG A 332 -31.15 -10.26 34.65
CA ARG A 332 -31.91 -10.80 33.53
C ARG A 332 -30.98 -11.09 32.34
N ALA A 333 -31.06 -12.30 31.81
CA ALA A 333 -30.31 -12.67 30.63
C ALA A 333 -30.94 -12.06 29.36
N ALA A 334 -30.38 -10.98 28.84
CA ALA A 334 -30.80 -10.36 27.60
C ALA A 334 -30.08 -11.04 26.44
N THR A 335 -30.85 -11.63 25.49
CA THR A 335 -30.28 -12.17 24.25
C THR A 335 -29.84 -11.02 23.38
N VAL A 336 -28.57 -11.03 22.96
CA VAL A 336 -27.98 -9.95 22.20
C VAL A 336 -27.49 -10.43 20.83
N LYS A 337 -27.47 -9.51 19.86
CA LYS A 337 -26.84 -9.70 18.57
C LYS A 337 -25.63 -8.77 18.50
N THR A 338 -24.47 -9.36 18.37
CA THR A 338 -23.20 -8.62 18.29
C THR A 338 -22.93 -8.14 16.87
N GLY A 339 -22.30 -6.97 16.77
CA GLY A 339 -21.85 -6.35 15.52
C GLY A 339 -20.32 -6.28 15.41
N ILE A 340 -19.81 -5.08 15.18
CA ILE A 340 -18.37 -4.80 15.03
C ILE A 340 -17.64 -5.12 16.33
N ARG A 341 -16.44 -5.71 16.21
CA ARG A 341 -15.51 -5.91 17.33
C ARG A 341 -14.26 -5.09 17.10
N SER A 342 -13.86 -4.33 18.12
CA SER A 342 -12.65 -3.52 18.11
C SER A 342 -11.87 -3.76 19.41
N GLY A 343 -10.79 -4.52 19.33
CA GLY A 343 -10.02 -4.93 20.50
C GLY A 343 -10.86 -5.70 21.51
N ASP A 344 -11.00 -5.15 22.74
CA ASP A 344 -11.79 -5.74 23.81
C ASP A 344 -13.27 -5.28 23.82
N GLN A 345 -13.67 -4.38 22.93
CA GLN A 345 -15.04 -3.89 22.83
C GLN A 345 -15.81 -4.58 21.70
N VAL A 346 -17.10 -4.81 21.94
CA VAL A 346 -18.04 -5.39 20.97
C VAL A 346 -19.29 -4.52 20.89
N GLU A 347 -19.71 -4.22 19.68
CA GLU A 347 -20.98 -3.56 19.39
C GLU A 347 -22.15 -4.50 19.67
N ILE A 348 -23.17 -3.97 20.32
CA ILE A 348 -24.46 -4.65 20.46
C ILE A 348 -25.45 -3.97 19.50
N VAL A 349 -25.89 -4.73 18.50
CA VAL A 349 -26.83 -4.25 17.46
C VAL A 349 -28.28 -4.37 17.94
N GLU A 350 -28.61 -5.44 18.68
CA GLU A 350 -29.95 -5.74 19.19
C GLU A 350 -29.83 -6.33 20.59
N GLY A 351 -30.79 -6.00 21.47
CA GLY A 351 -30.95 -6.64 22.77
C GLY A 351 -30.58 -5.81 23.99
N LEU A 352 -29.95 -4.62 23.80
CA LEU A 352 -29.68 -3.66 24.85
C LEU A 352 -30.14 -2.26 24.44
N ALA A 353 -30.41 -1.41 25.41
CA ALA A 353 -30.68 0.02 25.23
C ALA A 353 -29.59 0.88 25.86
N ALA A 354 -29.44 2.11 25.38
CA ALA A 354 -28.56 3.09 26.03
C ALA A 354 -29.02 3.37 27.44
N GLY A 355 -28.12 3.32 28.41
CA GLY A 355 -28.42 3.51 29.85
C GLY A 355 -28.75 2.21 30.58
N ASP A 356 -28.87 1.05 29.93
CA ASP A 356 -29.03 -0.23 30.62
C ASP A 356 -27.80 -0.51 31.48
N GLU A 357 -28.05 -0.99 32.72
CA GLU A 357 -26.99 -1.45 33.63
C GLU A 357 -26.70 -2.93 33.36
N TYR A 358 -25.47 -3.26 32.97
CA TYR A 358 -25.06 -4.63 32.64
C TYR A 358 -23.89 -5.11 33.49
N VAL A 359 -23.74 -6.45 33.60
CA VAL A 359 -22.68 -7.09 34.37
C VAL A 359 -21.40 -7.18 33.57
N VAL A 360 -20.31 -6.57 34.07
CA VAL A 360 -18.97 -6.61 33.49
C VAL A 360 -18.15 -7.77 34.08
N MET A 361 -18.36 -8.09 35.38
CA MET A 361 -17.61 -9.16 36.06
C MET A 361 -18.55 -9.96 37.00
N GLY A 362 -18.34 -11.28 37.05
CA GLY A 362 -19.21 -12.19 37.81
C GLY A 362 -20.24 -12.93 36.96
N GLN A 363 -20.33 -12.65 35.65
CA GLN A 363 -21.30 -13.17 34.71
C GLN A 363 -21.34 -14.71 34.63
N ASN A 364 -20.20 -15.40 34.85
CA ASN A 364 -20.12 -16.86 34.78
C ASN A 364 -20.88 -17.59 35.91
N LYS A 365 -21.21 -16.87 36.99
CA LYS A 365 -21.97 -17.41 38.17
C LYS A 365 -23.47 -17.11 38.04
N LEU A 366 -23.89 -16.35 36.99
CA LEU A 366 -25.26 -15.90 36.86
C LEU A 366 -26.11 -16.87 36.02
N THR A 367 -27.37 -16.96 36.40
CA THR A 367 -28.45 -17.53 35.61
C THR A 367 -29.59 -16.52 35.56
N ASP A 368 -30.51 -16.66 34.63
CA ASP A 368 -31.64 -15.76 34.49
C ASP A 368 -32.48 -15.68 35.78
N GLY A 369 -32.73 -14.45 36.25
CA GLY A 369 -33.50 -14.18 37.46
C GLY A 369 -32.76 -14.33 38.80
N VAL A 370 -31.44 -14.52 38.80
CA VAL A 370 -30.66 -14.62 40.05
C VAL A 370 -30.47 -13.25 40.69
N GLY A 371 -30.58 -13.21 42.03
CA GLY A 371 -30.28 -12.02 42.85
C GLY A 371 -28.81 -11.62 42.72
N VAL A 372 -28.53 -10.33 42.56
CA VAL A 372 -27.18 -9.77 42.44
C VAL A 372 -26.91 -8.75 43.52
N GLU A 373 -25.69 -8.74 44.04
CA GLU A 373 -25.16 -7.72 44.94
C GLU A 373 -24.08 -6.91 44.22
N ARG A 374 -24.31 -5.59 44.08
CA ARG A 374 -23.37 -4.68 43.41
C ARG A 374 -22.15 -4.44 44.30
N VAL A 375 -20.98 -4.80 43.79
CA VAL A 375 -19.71 -4.46 44.43
C VAL A 375 -19.25 -3.10 43.93
N LYS A 376 -19.24 -2.10 44.78
CA LYS A 376 -18.74 -0.75 44.47
C LYS A 376 -17.22 -0.76 44.38
N ASP A 377 -16.71 -0.20 43.33
CA ASP A 377 -15.35 0.23 42.99
C ASP A 377 -14.19 -0.24 43.88
N ALA A 378 -13.53 -1.31 43.44
CA ALA A 378 -12.09 -1.44 43.50
C ALA A 378 -11.52 -1.27 42.09
N ALA A 379 -10.35 -0.61 41.94
CA ALA A 379 -9.72 -0.29 40.68
C ALA A 379 -9.67 -1.49 39.73
N ALA A 380 -9.75 -1.22 38.46
CA ALA A 380 -9.69 -2.25 37.39
C ALA A 380 -8.45 -3.15 37.60
N GLY A 381 -8.67 -4.37 38.11
CA GLY A 381 -7.61 -5.35 38.39
C GLY A 381 -7.77 -6.18 39.65
N ASP A 382 -8.61 -5.78 40.63
CA ASP A 382 -8.82 -6.56 41.84
C ASP A 382 -9.86 -7.69 41.67
N PRO A 383 -9.58 -8.92 42.14
CA PRO A 383 -10.55 -10.02 42.09
C PRO A 383 -11.76 -9.72 42.98
N LEU A 384 -12.93 -10.23 42.60
CA LEU A 384 -14.12 -10.19 43.41
C LEU A 384 -13.89 -10.98 44.73
N PRO A 385 -14.41 -10.55 45.88
CA PRO A 385 -14.39 -11.34 47.09
C PRO A 385 -15.14 -12.66 46.90
N GLU A 386 -14.62 -13.76 47.51
CA GLU A 386 -15.16 -15.13 47.39
C GLU A 386 -16.59 -15.27 47.94
#